data_cf9b6ae0350575f7ddc14a9e0c777708
#
_entry.id   cf9b6ae0350575f7ddc14a9e0c777708
#
_cell.length_a   1.000
_cell.length_b   1.000
_cell.length_c   1.000
_cell.angle_alpha   90.00
_cell.angle_beta   90.00
_cell.angle_gamma   90.00
#
_symmetry.space_group_name_H-M   'P 1'
#
loop_
_entity.id
_entity.type
_entity.pdbx_description
1 polymer ?
#
loop_
_entity_poly.entity_id
_entity_poly.type
_entity_poly.pdbx_seq_one_letter_code
_entity_poly.pdbx_strand_id
1 'polypeptide(L)'
;MGQSKHILVVDDNGDVRDVIVASLQTHDFRVSSAPSGSVMRDFLETGDTVDCVILDVLMPGEASASLALHLKERSIPVVMISGSLEAMKYAMDNGLQLLRKPFHLQDLYNAVDTALASGEFGQRSQADG
;
A
#
# COMPACT_ATOMS: atom_id res chain seq x y z
N MET A 1 -16.84 16.70 -5.79
CA MET A 1 -16.18 16.40 -6.35
C MET A 1 -15.09 16.01 -5.88
N GLY A 2 -14.91 15.19 -5.48
CA GLY A 2 -13.77 14.73 -4.89
C GLY A 2 -12.66 14.48 -5.82
N GLN A 3 -11.51 14.56 -5.31
CA GLN A 3 -10.34 14.19 -6.03
C GLN A 3 -10.15 12.68 -5.91
N SER A 4 -9.57 12.09 -6.93
CA SER A 4 -9.23 10.68 -6.87
C SER A 4 -8.20 10.44 -5.78
N LYS A 5 -8.32 9.33 -5.09
CA LYS A 5 -7.31 8.91 -4.12
C LYS A 5 -6.03 8.53 -4.85
N HIS A 6 -4.90 8.82 -4.24
CA HIS A 6 -3.59 8.59 -4.83
C HIS A 6 -2.95 7.34 -4.19
N ILE A 7 -2.70 6.34 -5.02
CA ILE A 7 -2.11 5.07 -4.61
C ILE A 7 -0.69 4.99 -5.13
N LEU A 8 0.25 4.64 -4.26
CA LEU A 8 1.64 4.41 -4.66
C LEU A 8 1.91 2.91 -4.64
N VAL A 9 2.33 2.37 -5.77
CA VAL A 9 2.62 0.94 -5.91
C VAL A 9 4.12 0.74 -5.85
N VAL A 10 4.59 -0.05 -4.88
CA VAL A 10 6.02 -0.30 -4.66
C VAL A 10 6.30 -1.78 -4.88
N ASP A 11 6.99 -2.11 -5.97
CA ASP A 11 7.28 -3.49 -6.35
C ASP A 11 8.48 -3.48 -7.29
N ASP A 12 9.47 -4.35 -7.04
CA ASP A 12 10.66 -4.41 -7.88
C ASP A 12 10.43 -5.14 -9.20
N ASN A 13 9.35 -5.90 -9.32
CA ASN A 13 9.00 -6.57 -10.56
C ASN A 13 8.17 -5.65 -11.43
N GLY A 14 8.76 -5.19 -12.54
CA GLY A 14 8.11 -4.23 -13.42
C GLY A 14 6.81 -4.73 -14.02
N ASP A 15 6.75 -6.00 -14.39
CA ASP A 15 5.54 -6.57 -15.00
C ASP A 15 4.39 -6.60 -14.00
N VAL A 16 4.65 -7.03 -12.78
CA VAL A 16 3.63 -7.05 -11.72
C VAL A 16 3.20 -5.63 -11.39
N ARG A 17 4.17 -4.73 -11.24
CA ARG A 17 3.89 -3.33 -10.95
C ARG A 17 2.99 -2.70 -12.01
N ASP A 18 3.30 -2.95 -13.30
CA ASP A 18 2.53 -2.39 -14.41
C ASP A 18 1.09 -2.90 -14.41
N VAL A 19 0.89 -4.18 -14.12
CA VAL A 19 -0.46 -4.76 -14.04
C VAL A 19 -1.26 -4.12 -12.93
N ILE A 20 -0.65 -3.95 -11.76
CA ILE A 20 -1.33 -3.35 -10.61
C ILE A 20 -1.68 -1.90 -10.91
N VAL A 21 -0.73 -1.14 -11.48
CA VAL A 21 -0.95 0.25 -11.83
C VAL A 21 -2.12 0.38 -12.81
N ALA A 22 -2.10 -0.40 -13.88
CA ALA A 22 -3.15 -0.34 -14.89
C ALA A 22 -4.50 -0.69 -14.31
N SER A 23 -4.55 -1.71 -13.45
CA SER A 23 -5.80 -2.15 -12.82
C SER A 23 -6.39 -1.06 -11.93
N LEU A 24 -5.57 -0.40 -11.14
CA LEU A 24 -6.04 0.66 -10.24
C LEU A 24 -6.48 1.89 -11.02
N GLN A 25 -5.80 2.20 -12.13
CA GLN A 25 -6.18 3.33 -12.97
C GLN A 25 -7.57 3.16 -13.55
N THR A 26 -7.99 1.92 -13.83
CA THR A 26 -9.35 1.68 -14.33
C THR A 26 -10.41 1.90 -13.26
N HIS A 27 -10.01 2.00 -11.99
CA HIS A 27 -10.93 2.25 -10.88
C HIS A 27 -10.87 3.70 -10.40
N ASP A 28 -10.46 4.59 -11.27
CA ASP A 28 -10.41 6.04 -10.99
C ASP A 28 -9.46 6.45 -9.87
N PHE A 29 -8.50 5.60 -9.55
CA PHE A 29 -7.41 6.01 -8.66
C PHE A 29 -6.34 6.74 -9.45
N ARG A 30 -5.74 7.73 -8.84
CA ARG A 30 -4.51 8.31 -9.33
C ARG A 30 -3.38 7.40 -8.84
N VAL A 31 -2.49 6.95 -9.72
CA VAL A 31 -1.51 5.93 -9.37
C VAL A 31 -0.10 6.37 -9.73
N SER A 32 0.80 6.22 -8.78
CA SER A 32 2.24 6.39 -9.01
C SER A 32 2.92 5.08 -8.65
N SER A 33 4.16 4.89 -9.06
CA SER A 33 4.86 3.64 -8.80
C SER A 33 6.32 3.89 -8.46
N ALA A 34 6.90 2.93 -7.74
CA ALA A 34 8.30 2.96 -7.37
C ALA A 34 8.87 1.55 -7.44
N PRO A 35 10.06 1.36 -8.00
CA PRO A 35 10.65 0.02 -8.11
C PRO A 35 11.35 -0.45 -6.84
N SER A 36 11.47 0.38 -5.83
CA SER A 36 12.18 0.03 -4.61
C SER A 36 11.73 0.89 -3.45
N GLY A 37 12.12 0.47 -2.24
CA GLY A 37 11.85 1.24 -1.04
C GLY A 37 12.56 2.59 -1.03
N SER A 38 13.76 2.64 -1.59
CA SER A 38 14.52 3.89 -1.69
C SER A 38 13.76 4.92 -2.54
N VAL A 39 13.26 4.48 -3.70
CA VAL A 39 12.49 5.37 -4.58
C VAL A 39 11.16 5.76 -3.92
N MET A 40 10.54 4.84 -3.18
CA MET A 40 9.35 5.15 -2.40
C MET A 40 9.61 6.29 -1.42
N ARG A 41 10.70 6.19 -0.66
CA ARG A 41 11.04 7.21 0.32
C ARG A 41 11.28 8.57 -0.35
N ASP A 42 11.98 8.56 -1.46
CA ASP A 42 12.23 9.78 -2.22
C ASP A 42 10.92 10.40 -2.71
N PHE A 43 10.01 9.56 -3.19
CA PHE A 43 8.71 10.02 -3.66
C PHE A 43 7.93 10.69 -2.54
N LEU A 44 7.93 10.10 -1.35
CA LEU A 44 7.22 10.66 -0.21
C LEU A 44 7.79 11.99 0.24
N GLU A 45 9.08 12.21 -0.01
CA GLU A 45 9.72 13.47 0.34
C GLU A 45 9.35 14.62 -0.61
N THR A 46 8.78 14.32 -1.77
CA THR A 46 8.37 15.39 -2.69
C THR A 46 7.19 16.20 -2.20
N GLY A 47 6.51 15.72 -1.17
CA GLY A 47 5.35 16.43 -0.62
C GLY A 47 4.04 16.09 -1.30
N ASP A 48 4.05 15.20 -2.32
CA ASP A 48 2.83 14.76 -2.97
C ASP A 48 2.02 13.90 -1.99
N THR A 49 0.72 14.09 -1.97
CA THR A 49 -0.14 13.34 -1.05
C THR A 49 -0.34 11.92 -1.56
N VAL A 50 -0.08 10.94 -0.69
CA VAL A 50 -0.32 9.53 -0.98
C VAL A 50 -1.33 9.01 0.03
N ASP A 51 -2.42 8.43 -0.46
CA ASP A 51 -3.51 7.96 0.39
C ASP A 51 -3.37 6.50 0.79
N CYS A 52 -2.64 5.72 0.02
CA CYS A 52 -2.40 4.30 0.32
C CYS A 52 -1.17 3.83 -0.45
N VAL A 53 -0.39 2.94 0.16
CA VAL A 53 0.77 2.31 -0.48
C VAL A 53 0.51 0.82 -0.60
N ILE A 54 0.75 0.27 -1.79
CA ILE A 54 0.77 -1.17 -2.01
C ILE A 54 2.24 -1.57 -2.01
N LEU A 55 2.63 -2.44 -1.09
CA LEU A 55 4.02 -2.76 -0.81
C LEU A 55 4.29 -4.25 -0.99
N ASP A 56 5.17 -4.59 -1.94
CA ASP A 56 5.63 -5.97 -2.11
C ASP A 56 6.64 -6.30 -1.01
N VAL A 57 6.43 -7.42 -0.34
CA VAL A 57 7.25 -7.82 0.80
C VAL A 57 8.60 -8.40 0.42
N LEU A 58 8.74 -8.91 -0.80
CA LEU A 58 9.96 -9.60 -1.23
C LEU A 58 10.89 -8.75 -2.09
N MET A 59 10.92 -7.44 -1.86
CA MET A 59 11.85 -6.59 -2.60
C MET A 59 13.26 -6.69 -2.03
N PRO A 60 14.29 -6.66 -2.87
CA PRO A 60 15.66 -6.60 -2.37
C PRO A 60 15.94 -5.23 -1.74
N GLY A 61 16.92 -5.17 -0.89
CA GLY A 61 17.33 -3.95 -0.24
C GLY A 61 16.70 -3.79 1.12
N GLU A 62 16.07 -2.65 1.36
CA GLU A 62 15.49 -2.35 2.67
C GLU A 62 14.38 -3.31 3.03
N ALA A 63 14.35 -3.77 4.28
CA ALA A 63 13.35 -4.71 4.75
C ALA A 63 11.94 -4.10 4.67
N SER A 64 10.99 -4.92 4.22
CA SER A 64 9.60 -4.47 4.10
C SER A 64 9.01 -4.02 5.42
N ALA A 65 9.41 -4.64 6.53
CA ALA A 65 8.96 -4.23 7.86
C ALA A 65 9.37 -2.80 8.18
N SER A 66 10.60 -2.42 7.81
CA SER A 66 11.09 -1.06 8.00
C SER A 66 10.31 -0.06 7.15
N LEU A 67 10.00 -0.43 5.91
CA LEU A 67 9.21 0.42 5.03
C LEU A 67 7.78 0.59 5.55
N ALA A 68 7.18 -0.50 6.01
CA ALA A 68 5.84 -0.46 6.57
C ALA A 68 5.78 0.44 7.81
N LEU A 69 6.80 0.36 8.66
CA LEU A 69 6.88 1.21 9.84
C LEU A 69 7.00 2.68 9.46
N HIS A 70 7.82 2.98 8.46
CA HIS A 70 7.97 4.34 7.95
C HIS A 70 6.63 4.92 7.50
N LEU A 71 5.85 4.11 6.77
CA LEU A 71 4.54 4.52 6.30
C LEU A 71 3.55 4.70 7.44
N LYS A 72 3.60 3.81 8.43
CA LYS A 72 2.75 3.90 9.60
C LYS A 72 3.02 5.20 10.37
N GLU A 73 4.27 5.56 10.50
CA GLU A 73 4.67 6.80 11.19
C GLU A 73 4.16 8.03 10.46
N ARG A 74 3.94 7.92 9.16
CA ARG A 74 3.35 8.99 8.36
C ARG A 74 1.83 8.89 8.25
N SER A 75 1.24 7.93 8.94
CA SER A 75 -0.21 7.68 8.91
C SER A 75 -0.73 7.35 7.52
N ILE A 76 0.08 6.65 6.74
CA ILE A 76 -0.30 6.20 5.40
C ILE A 76 -0.71 4.73 5.45
N PRO A 77 -1.96 4.39 5.09
CA PRO A 77 -2.40 3.00 5.06
C PRO A 77 -1.59 2.16 4.08
N VAL A 78 -1.33 0.90 4.43
CA VAL A 78 -0.49 0.00 3.65
C VAL A 78 -1.27 -1.27 3.32
N VAL A 79 -1.18 -1.71 2.05
CA VAL A 79 -1.59 -3.04 1.64
C VAL A 79 -0.32 -3.80 1.31
N MET A 80 -0.01 -4.84 2.08
CA MET A 80 1.17 -5.67 1.82
C MET A 80 0.80 -6.78 0.86
N ILE A 81 1.68 -7.06 -0.09
CA ILE A 81 1.50 -8.17 -1.02
C ILE A 81 2.57 -9.21 -0.73
N SER A 82 2.15 -10.47 -0.51
CA SER A 82 3.11 -11.53 -0.24
C SER A 82 2.53 -12.92 -0.44
N GLY A 83 3.40 -13.89 -0.73
CA GLY A 83 3.06 -15.30 -0.68
C GLY A 83 3.64 -16.01 0.54
N SER A 84 4.21 -15.26 1.49
CA SER A 84 4.95 -15.81 2.62
C SER A 84 4.10 -15.85 3.89
N LEU A 85 4.21 -16.94 4.65
CA LEU A 85 3.52 -17.06 5.94
C LEU A 85 4.08 -16.08 6.97
N GLU A 86 5.37 -15.78 6.90
CA GLU A 86 5.99 -14.82 7.81
C GLU A 86 5.40 -13.42 7.62
N ALA A 87 5.21 -13.02 6.36
CA ALA A 87 4.60 -11.74 6.05
C ALA A 87 3.15 -11.69 6.50
N MET A 88 2.43 -12.80 6.37
CA MET A 88 1.05 -12.88 6.86
C MET A 88 0.99 -12.64 8.36
N LYS A 89 1.88 -13.30 9.10
CA LYS A 89 1.93 -13.13 10.54
C LYS A 89 2.27 -11.69 10.92
N TYR A 90 3.25 -11.11 10.23
CA TYR A 90 3.64 -9.73 10.47
C TYR A 90 2.47 -8.78 10.25
N ALA A 91 1.75 -8.96 9.14
CA ALA A 91 0.61 -8.10 8.83
C ALA A 91 -0.48 -8.23 9.88
N MET A 92 -0.79 -9.46 10.31
CA MET A 92 -1.80 -9.69 11.34
C MET A 92 -1.40 -9.05 12.67
N ASP A 93 -0.14 -9.22 13.06
CA ASP A 93 0.35 -8.69 14.33
C ASP A 93 0.36 -7.16 14.36
N ASN A 94 0.45 -6.53 13.20
CA ASN A 94 0.53 -5.08 13.09
C ASN A 94 -0.72 -4.43 12.51
N GLY A 95 -1.78 -5.20 12.33
CA GLY A 95 -3.06 -4.68 11.86
C GLY A 95 -3.03 -4.15 10.43
N LEU A 96 -2.15 -4.69 9.59
CA LEU A 96 -2.01 -4.27 8.21
C LEU A 96 -2.85 -5.13 7.28
N GLN A 97 -3.33 -4.53 6.20
CA GLN A 97 -3.98 -5.29 5.15
C GLN A 97 -2.96 -6.14 4.43
N LEU A 98 -3.29 -7.38 4.15
CA LEU A 98 -2.42 -8.27 3.41
C LEU A 98 -3.15 -8.85 2.21
N LEU A 99 -2.51 -8.79 1.04
CA LEU A 99 -3.01 -9.42 -0.17
C LEU A 99 -2.08 -10.58 -0.50
N ARG A 100 -2.61 -11.78 -0.47
CA ARG A 100 -1.82 -12.99 -0.64
C ARG A 100 -1.69 -13.35 -2.12
N LYS A 101 -0.47 -13.66 -2.55
CA LYS A 101 -0.21 -14.11 -3.92
C LYS A 101 -0.53 -15.61 -4.04
N PRO A 102 -1.13 -16.07 -5.13
CA PRO A 102 -1.71 -15.25 -6.20
C PRO A 102 -3.04 -14.65 -5.77
N PHE A 103 -3.41 -13.50 -6.34
CA PHE A 103 -4.65 -12.83 -5.97
C PHE A 103 -5.44 -12.45 -7.23
N HIS A 104 -6.75 -12.24 -7.04
CA HIS A 104 -7.60 -11.72 -8.08
C HIS A 104 -7.67 -10.21 -7.97
N LEU A 105 -7.94 -9.53 -9.09
CA LEU A 105 -8.03 -8.08 -9.09
C LEU A 105 -9.10 -7.58 -8.12
N GLN A 106 -10.19 -8.31 -7.96
CA GLN A 106 -11.22 -7.91 -7.01
C GLN A 106 -10.68 -7.89 -5.58
N ASP A 107 -9.80 -8.84 -5.24
CA ASP A 107 -9.16 -8.86 -3.93
C ASP A 107 -8.28 -7.63 -3.73
N LEU A 108 -7.59 -7.21 -4.78
CA LEU A 108 -6.77 -6.00 -4.74
C LEU A 108 -7.63 -4.77 -4.46
N TYR A 109 -8.74 -4.63 -5.19
CA TYR A 109 -9.64 -3.49 -5.00
C TYR A 109 -10.23 -3.48 -3.59
N ASN A 110 -10.64 -4.65 -3.10
CA ASN A 110 -11.21 -4.75 -1.76
C ASN A 110 -10.19 -4.38 -0.68
N ALA A 111 -8.94 -4.82 -0.85
CA ALA A 111 -7.89 -4.50 0.11
C ALA A 111 -7.59 -3.01 0.13
N VAL A 112 -7.54 -2.37 -1.04
CA VAL A 112 -7.31 -0.93 -1.12
C VAL A 112 -8.48 -0.17 -0.49
N ASP A 113 -9.71 -0.55 -0.83
CA ASP A 113 -10.88 0.11 -0.26
C ASP A 113 -10.91 -0.01 1.26
N THR A 114 -10.58 -1.19 1.79
CA THR A 114 -10.53 -1.41 3.23
C THR A 114 -9.45 -0.56 3.87
N ALA A 115 -8.28 -0.48 3.25
CA ALA A 115 -7.17 0.32 3.78
C ALA A 115 -7.54 1.80 3.81
N LEU A 116 -8.16 2.31 2.75
CA LEU A 116 -8.57 3.71 2.68
C LEU A 116 -9.63 4.03 3.73
N ALA A 117 -10.61 3.16 3.86
CA ALA A 117 -11.68 3.35 4.85
C ALA A 117 -11.15 3.24 6.27
N SER A 118 -10.23 2.30 6.52
CA SER A 118 -9.62 2.11 7.82
C SER A 118 -8.84 3.35 8.26
N GLY A 119 -8.12 3.97 7.34
CA GLY A 119 -7.41 5.22 7.64
C GLY A 119 -8.34 6.32 8.05
N GLU A 120 -9.48 6.48 7.38
CA GLU A 120 -10.45 7.49 7.70
C GLU A 120 -11.14 7.20 9.03
N PHE A 121 -11.58 5.96 9.21
CA PHE A 121 -12.27 5.57 10.43
C PHE A 121 -11.34 5.58 11.64
N GLY A 122 -10.09 5.25 11.44
CA GLY A 122 -9.11 5.31 12.50
C GLY A 122 -9.03 6.70 13.10
N GLN A 123 -9.05 7.72 12.27
CA GLN A 123 -9.02 9.09 12.70
C GLN A 123 -10.29 9.48 13.44
N ARG A 124 -11.44 9.04 12.95
CA ARG A 124 -12.71 9.32 13.62
C ARG A 124 -12.80 8.63 14.96
N SER A 125 -12.34 7.39 15.03
CA SER A 125 -12.36 6.65 16.29
C SER A 125 -11.52 7.34 17.34
N GLN A 126 -10.42 7.91 16.96
CA GLN A 126 -9.58 8.66 17.87
C GLN A 126 -10.29 9.93 18.35
N ALA A 127 -11.03 10.58 17.48
CA ALA A 127 -11.78 11.77 17.86
C ALA A 127 -12.91 11.43 18.80
N ASP A 128 -13.54 10.28 18.61
CA ASP A 128 -14.66 9.86 19.45
C ASP A 128 -14.20 9.28 20.77
N GLY A 129 -13.05 8.69 20.75
CA GLY A 129 -12.53 8.06 21.93
C GLY A 129 -11.59 8.93 22.68
#